data_d9ee2aaa2733238b7549c6a720cc156b
#
_entry.id   d9ee2aaa2733238b7549c6a720cc156b
#
_cell.length_a   1.000
_cell.length_b   1.000
_cell.length_c   1.000
_cell.angle_alpha   90.00
_cell.angle_beta   90.00
_cell.angle_gamma   90.00
#
_symmetry.space_group_name_H-M   'P 1'
#
loop_
_entity.id
_entity.type
_entity.pdbx_description
1 polymer ?
#
loop_
_entity_poly.entity_id
_entity_poly.type
_entity_poly.pdbx_seq_one_letter_code
_entity_poly.pdbx_strand_id
1 'polypeptide(L)'
;FRAPGERPVAEAPVTGRSYRDDNHPDTVDLEKLKGDLQQARQSGEYEVIIVEGLLTLWDKEIRDRLNLRLYVECRPDERIVRRLRRNMGWGLSFDEIADVYRELVPYRHDEYVESSKWQADFILNGSKPSPRALDAVVLYIRSLL
;
A
#
# COMPACT_ATOMS: atom_id res chain seq x y z
N PHE A 1 -3.30 -3.48 10.40
CA PHE A 1 -2.86 -2.21 11.01
C PHE A 1 -2.81 -2.36 12.53
N ARG A 2 -1.86 -1.69 13.17
CA ARG A 2 -1.81 -1.54 14.63
C ARG A 2 -2.99 -0.72 15.14
N ALA A 3 -3.31 -0.84 16.43
CA ALA A 3 -4.35 -0.03 17.04
C ALA A 3 -4.03 1.48 16.92
N PRO A 4 -5.05 2.36 16.84
CA PRO A 4 -4.82 3.80 16.63
C PRO A 4 -3.84 4.45 17.61
N GLY A 5 -3.82 4.02 18.89
CA GLY A 5 -2.90 4.53 19.92
C GLY A 5 -1.46 4.03 19.82
N GLU A 6 -1.19 3.01 18.99
CA GLU A 6 0.14 2.43 18.77
C GLU A 6 0.81 2.93 17.48
N ARG A 7 0.07 3.74 16.71
CA ARG A 7 0.58 4.25 15.44
C ARG A 7 1.52 5.42 15.67
N PRO A 8 2.58 5.55 14.86
CA PRO A 8 3.55 6.63 15.03
C PRO A 8 2.91 8.00 14.81
N VAL A 9 3.53 9.00 15.42
CA VAL A 9 3.26 10.41 15.17
C VAL A 9 4.48 10.97 14.45
N ALA A 10 4.25 11.80 13.44
CA ALA A 10 5.30 12.47 12.69
C ALA A 10 5.05 13.95 12.60
N GLU A 11 6.12 14.73 12.58
CA GLU A 11 6.08 16.15 12.28
C GLU A 11 6.13 16.37 10.76
N ALA A 12 5.26 17.26 10.29
CA ALA A 12 5.26 17.67 8.89
C ALA A 12 6.55 18.41 8.55
N PRO A 13 7.26 18.05 7.47
CA PRO A 13 8.60 18.58 7.18
C PRO A 13 8.68 20.10 6.99
N VAL A 14 7.57 20.72 6.57
CA VAL A 14 7.55 22.16 6.27
C VAL A 14 6.93 22.99 7.40
N THR A 15 5.83 22.50 7.98
CA THR A 15 5.05 23.27 8.97
C THR A 15 5.39 22.92 10.42
N GLY A 16 6.04 21.79 10.67
CA GLY A 16 6.30 21.27 12.01
C GLY A 16 5.05 20.80 12.75
N ARG A 17 3.89 20.77 12.10
CA ARG A 17 2.67 20.25 12.72
C ARG A 17 2.77 18.75 12.91
N SER A 18 2.31 18.28 14.07
CA SER A 18 2.29 16.86 14.39
C SER A 18 1.01 16.19 13.85
N TYR A 19 1.18 15.07 13.19
CA TYR A 19 0.08 14.24 12.67
C TYR A 19 0.28 12.78 13.06
N ARG A 20 -0.83 12.05 13.23
CA ARG A 20 -0.75 10.59 13.24
C ARG A 20 -0.32 10.12 11.86
N ASP A 21 0.77 9.36 11.81
CA ASP A 21 1.37 8.90 10.57
C ASP A 21 0.85 7.51 10.16
N ASP A 22 -0.29 7.51 9.49
CA ASP A 22 -0.91 6.28 8.99
C ASP A 22 -0.22 5.71 7.72
N ASN A 23 0.88 6.32 7.27
CA ASN A 23 1.62 5.89 6.07
C ASN A 23 3.04 5.38 6.40
N HIS A 24 3.45 5.45 7.67
CA HIS A 24 4.72 4.92 8.14
C HIS A 24 4.66 3.37 8.24
N PRO A 25 5.76 2.65 7.95
CA PRO A 25 5.81 1.18 8.09
C PRO A 25 5.35 0.65 9.45
N ASP A 26 5.69 1.34 10.54
CA ASP A 26 5.31 0.94 11.90
C ASP A 26 3.79 1.00 12.16
N THR A 27 3.01 1.55 11.24
CA THR A 27 1.54 1.51 11.29
C THR A 27 0.98 0.11 11.03
N VAL A 28 1.75 -0.72 10.33
CA VAL A 28 1.39 -2.10 10.00
C VAL A 28 2.13 -3.07 10.92
N ASP A 29 1.45 -4.08 11.40
CA ASP A 29 2.09 -5.21 12.09
C ASP A 29 2.65 -6.18 11.02
N LEU A 30 3.85 -5.86 10.54
CA LEU A 30 4.50 -6.64 9.49
C LEU A 30 4.89 -8.04 9.96
N GLU A 31 5.23 -8.22 11.23
CA GLU A 31 5.57 -9.53 11.78
C GLU A 31 4.35 -10.45 11.80
N LYS A 32 3.20 -9.91 12.22
CA LYS A 32 1.94 -10.66 12.13
C LYS A 32 1.60 -11.00 10.68
N LEU A 33 1.74 -10.08 9.75
CA LEU A 33 1.49 -10.32 8.32
C LEU A 33 2.39 -11.43 7.76
N LYS A 34 3.67 -11.44 8.12
CA LYS A 34 4.63 -12.48 7.73
C LYS A 34 4.22 -13.85 8.28
N GLY A 35 3.77 -13.89 9.54
CA GLY A 35 3.26 -15.10 10.18
C GLY A 35 1.99 -15.63 9.50
N ASP A 36 1.00 -14.76 9.27
CA ASP A 36 -0.25 -15.12 8.60
C ASP A 36 0.01 -15.64 7.17
N LEU A 37 0.91 -14.99 6.43
CA LEU A 37 1.31 -15.42 5.08
C LEU A 37 1.99 -16.81 5.11
N GLN A 38 2.87 -17.04 6.07
CA GLN A 38 3.53 -18.33 6.22
C GLN A 38 2.52 -19.44 6.56
N GLN A 39 1.59 -19.17 7.46
CA GLN A 39 0.54 -20.12 7.83
C GLN A 39 -0.35 -20.45 6.62
N ALA A 40 -0.79 -19.44 5.87
CA ALA A 40 -1.60 -19.65 4.66
C ALA A 40 -0.88 -20.49 3.60
N ARG A 41 0.43 -20.30 3.42
CA ARG A 41 1.25 -21.12 2.51
C ARG A 41 1.40 -22.56 2.99
N GLN A 42 1.55 -22.77 4.28
CA GLN A 42 1.73 -24.11 4.86
C GLN A 42 0.44 -24.91 4.93
N SER A 43 -0.72 -24.26 4.96
CA SER A 43 -2.02 -24.95 5.01
C SER A 43 -2.30 -25.80 3.77
N GLY A 44 -1.75 -25.38 2.61
CA GLY A 44 -2.03 -26.04 1.34
C GLY A 44 -3.48 -25.87 0.85
N GLU A 45 -4.27 -25.01 1.51
CA GLU A 45 -5.68 -24.79 1.17
C GLU A 45 -5.89 -23.88 -0.04
N TYR A 46 -4.87 -23.09 -0.40
CA TYR A 46 -4.98 -22.04 -1.41
C TYR A 46 -4.02 -22.28 -2.56
N GLU A 47 -4.53 -22.28 -3.78
CA GLU A 47 -3.72 -22.29 -4.99
C GLU A 47 -3.06 -20.92 -5.23
N VAL A 48 -3.76 -19.82 -4.86
CA VAL A 48 -3.28 -18.44 -5.00
C VAL A 48 -3.52 -17.69 -3.70
N ILE A 49 -2.48 -17.02 -3.21
CA ILE A 49 -2.57 -16.11 -2.06
C ILE A 49 -2.23 -14.70 -2.55
N ILE A 50 -3.16 -13.77 -2.36
CA ILE A 50 -2.96 -12.36 -2.73
C ILE A 50 -2.69 -11.56 -1.45
N VAL A 51 -1.51 -10.92 -1.41
CA VAL A 51 -1.15 -9.97 -0.35
C VAL A 51 -1.26 -8.57 -0.93
N GLU A 52 -2.16 -7.75 -0.37
CA GLU A 52 -2.33 -6.38 -0.83
C GLU A 52 -2.04 -5.39 0.30
N GLY A 53 -1.47 -4.24 -0.05
CA GLY A 53 -1.21 -3.17 0.90
C GLY A 53 -0.18 -2.18 0.39
N LEU A 54 -0.25 -0.97 0.93
CA LEU A 54 0.61 0.15 0.55
C LEU A 54 2.11 -0.16 0.70
N LEU A 55 2.47 -0.95 1.72
CA LEU A 55 3.85 -1.23 2.14
C LEU A 55 4.31 -2.66 1.80
N THR A 56 3.49 -3.42 1.06
CA THR A 56 3.78 -4.84 0.75
C THR A 56 5.11 -4.99 -0.01
N LEU A 57 5.40 -4.09 -0.93
CA LEU A 57 6.66 -4.11 -1.69
C LEU A 57 7.80 -3.37 -1.00
N TRP A 58 7.56 -2.67 0.10
CA TRP A 58 8.61 -2.01 0.88
C TRP A 58 9.37 -2.99 1.76
N ASP A 59 8.69 -3.92 2.42
CA ASP A 59 9.32 -4.92 3.29
C ASP A 59 10.01 -6.02 2.46
N LYS A 60 11.33 -6.17 2.67
CA LYS A 60 12.15 -7.12 1.91
C LYS A 60 11.74 -8.58 2.14
N GLU A 61 11.42 -8.95 3.37
CA GLU A 61 11.09 -10.33 3.70
C GLU A 61 9.74 -10.76 3.10
N ILE A 62 8.78 -9.82 3.03
CA ILE A 62 7.51 -10.06 2.34
C ILE A 62 7.78 -10.21 0.84
N ARG A 63 8.53 -9.29 0.22
CA ARG A 63 8.87 -9.36 -1.22
C ARG A 63 9.53 -10.67 -1.61
N ASP A 64 10.47 -11.15 -0.81
CA ASP A 64 11.22 -12.38 -1.10
C ASP A 64 10.31 -13.65 -1.07
N ARG A 65 9.12 -13.54 -0.48
CA ARG A 65 8.13 -14.63 -0.43
C ARG A 65 7.10 -14.58 -1.55
N LEU A 66 7.09 -13.51 -2.37
CA LEU A 66 6.13 -13.33 -3.46
C LEU A 66 6.66 -13.97 -4.75
N ASN A 67 5.82 -14.75 -5.43
CA ASN A 67 6.10 -15.30 -6.77
C ASN A 67 5.88 -14.24 -7.87
N LEU A 68 5.03 -13.25 -7.61
CA LEU A 68 4.73 -12.16 -8.52
C LEU A 68 4.50 -10.88 -7.74
N ARG A 69 5.16 -9.80 -8.15
CA ARG A 69 5.11 -8.50 -7.49
C ARG A 69 4.51 -7.47 -8.44
N LEU A 70 3.38 -6.91 -8.04
CA LEU A 70 2.65 -5.92 -8.82
C LEU A 70 2.65 -4.57 -8.10
N TYR A 71 2.99 -3.52 -8.82
CA TYR A 71 2.80 -2.15 -8.36
C TYR A 71 1.67 -1.50 -9.15
N VAL A 72 0.69 -0.92 -8.47
CA VAL A 72 -0.42 -0.22 -9.10
C VAL A 72 -0.17 1.28 -9.02
N GLU A 73 0.31 1.85 -10.12
CA GLU A 73 0.60 3.28 -10.20
C GLU A 73 -0.68 4.09 -10.46
N CYS A 74 -0.85 5.16 -9.70
CA CYS A 74 -1.97 6.08 -9.86
C CYS A 74 -1.49 7.52 -9.76
N ARG A 75 -2.02 8.39 -10.62
CA ARG A 75 -1.67 9.82 -10.63
C ARG A 75 -1.95 10.48 -9.27
N PRO A 76 -1.07 11.39 -8.79
CA PRO A 76 -1.24 12.04 -7.48
C PRO A 76 -2.56 12.78 -7.31
N ASP A 77 -3.01 13.50 -8.37
CA ASP A 77 -4.28 14.22 -8.40
C ASP A 77 -5.50 13.29 -8.22
N GLU A 78 -5.43 12.11 -8.80
CA GLU A 78 -6.48 11.12 -8.64
C GLU A 78 -6.43 10.42 -7.27
N ARG A 79 -5.22 10.17 -6.76
CA ARG A 79 -5.03 9.59 -5.42
C ARG A 79 -5.67 10.47 -4.33
N ILE A 80 -5.48 11.81 -4.40
CA ILE A 80 -6.09 12.71 -3.41
C ILE A 80 -7.62 12.71 -3.52
N VAL A 81 -8.17 12.72 -4.72
CA VAL A 81 -9.64 12.67 -4.91
C VAL A 81 -10.23 11.38 -4.34
N ARG A 82 -9.59 10.23 -4.60
CA ARG A 82 -10.03 8.94 -4.05
C ARG A 82 -9.92 8.92 -2.52
N ARG A 83 -8.83 9.49 -1.96
CA ARG A 83 -8.63 9.59 -0.52
C ARG A 83 -9.69 10.48 0.15
N LEU A 84 -9.98 11.64 -0.43
CA LEU A 84 -11.03 12.54 0.06
C LEU A 84 -12.37 11.81 0.13
N ARG A 85 -12.82 11.21 -0.98
CA ARG A 85 -14.09 10.48 -1.04
C ARG A 85 -14.18 9.38 0.04
N ARG A 86 -13.12 8.59 0.16
CA ARG A 86 -13.07 7.48 1.13
C ARG A 86 -13.11 7.98 2.58
N ASN A 87 -12.26 8.93 2.91
CA ASN A 87 -12.09 9.37 4.30
C ASN A 87 -13.23 10.27 4.77
N MET A 88 -13.83 11.06 3.89
CA MET A 88 -15.07 11.77 4.19
C MET A 88 -16.24 10.79 4.44
N GLY A 89 -16.27 9.67 3.73
CA GLY A 89 -17.20 8.57 4.01
C GLY A 89 -17.01 7.93 5.40
N TRP A 90 -15.85 8.12 6.03
CA TRP A 90 -15.57 7.71 7.41
C TRP A 90 -15.82 8.83 8.44
N GLY A 91 -16.32 9.98 7.99
CA GLY A 91 -16.68 11.11 8.87
C GLY A 91 -15.59 12.14 9.10
N LEU A 92 -14.43 12.05 8.41
CA LEU A 92 -13.41 13.09 8.46
C LEU A 92 -13.83 14.30 7.61
N SER A 93 -13.47 15.51 8.05
CA SER A 93 -13.69 16.73 7.27
C SER A 93 -12.72 16.82 6.08
N PHE A 94 -13.07 17.64 5.10
CA PHE A 94 -12.21 17.94 3.96
C PHE A 94 -10.87 18.52 4.42
N ASP A 95 -10.88 19.48 5.34
CA ASP A 95 -9.68 20.18 5.78
C ASP A 95 -8.71 19.24 6.52
N GLU A 96 -9.23 18.39 7.42
CA GLU A 96 -8.41 17.37 8.10
C GLU A 96 -7.69 16.46 7.11
N ILE A 97 -8.38 16.01 6.06
CA ILE A 97 -7.79 15.12 5.06
C ILE A 97 -6.78 15.87 4.18
N ALA A 98 -7.14 17.09 3.76
CA ALA A 98 -6.33 17.90 2.85
C ALA A 98 -5.03 18.38 3.52
N ASP A 99 -5.08 18.79 4.80
CA ASP A 99 -3.90 19.22 5.56
C ASP A 99 -2.91 18.08 5.72
N VAL A 100 -3.34 16.92 6.22
CA VAL A 100 -2.47 15.74 6.34
C VAL A 100 -1.91 15.32 4.99
N TYR A 101 -2.74 15.31 3.95
CA TYR A 101 -2.28 14.93 2.62
C TYR A 101 -1.19 15.88 2.12
N ARG A 102 -1.40 17.20 2.21
CA ARG A 102 -0.46 18.20 1.71
C ARG A 102 0.84 18.24 2.52
N GLU A 103 0.75 18.05 3.82
CA GLU A 103 1.86 18.31 4.73
C GLU A 103 2.71 17.07 5.05
N LEU A 104 2.16 15.86 4.94
CA LEU A 104 2.85 14.63 5.34
C LEU A 104 2.84 13.54 4.26
N VAL A 105 1.67 13.26 3.64
CA VAL A 105 1.48 12.07 2.81
C VAL A 105 2.41 11.99 1.59
N PRO A 106 2.71 13.06 0.82
CA PRO A 106 3.61 12.99 -0.32
C PRO A 106 5.02 12.52 0.09
N TYR A 107 5.54 13.05 1.19
CA TYR A 107 6.88 12.68 1.69
C TYR A 107 6.95 11.20 2.07
N ARG A 108 5.92 10.69 2.74
CA ARG A 108 5.85 9.26 3.09
C ARG A 108 5.63 8.37 1.89
N HIS A 109 4.87 8.86 0.91
CA HIS A 109 4.69 8.14 -0.34
C HIS A 109 6.03 8.00 -1.09
N ASP A 110 6.77 9.08 -1.23
CA ASP A 110 8.05 9.07 -1.93
C ASP A 110 9.08 8.20 -1.20
N GLU A 111 9.11 8.27 0.13
CA GLU A 111 10.04 7.52 0.98
C GLU A 111 9.79 6.00 0.93
N TYR A 112 8.55 5.56 1.09
CA TYR A 112 8.24 4.14 1.30
C TYR A 112 7.55 3.46 0.11
N VAL A 113 6.71 4.18 -0.61
CA VAL A 113 5.86 3.59 -1.65
C VAL A 113 6.48 3.74 -3.03
N GLU A 114 6.81 4.96 -3.44
CA GLU A 114 7.38 5.23 -4.77
C GLU A 114 8.72 4.52 -4.95
N SER A 115 9.57 4.52 -3.91
CA SER A 115 10.84 3.81 -3.91
C SER A 115 10.68 2.29 -4.11
N SER A 116 9.58 1.71 -3.64
CA SER A 116 9.29 0.28 -3.77
C SER A 116 8.82 -0.15 -5.17
N LYS A 117 8.44 0.79 -6.02
CA LYS A 117 8.01 0.54 -7.40
C LYS A 117 9.04 -0.25 -8.21
N TRP A 118 10.31 0.03 -7.99
CA TRP A 118 11.43 -0.64 -8.68
C TRP A 118 11.66 -2.09 -8.23
N GLN A 119 10.91 -2.55 -7.25
CA GLN A 119 10.90 -3.94 -6.79
C GLN A 119 9.78 -4.77 -7.43
N ALA A 120 8.92 -4.14 -8.23
CA ALA A 120 7.81 -4.81 -8.91
C ALA A 120 8.26 -5.50 -10.20
N ASP A 121 7.63 -6.63 -10.50
CA ASP A 121 7.79 -7.33 -11.78
C ASP A 121 6.93 -6.67 -12.88
N PHE A 122 5.75 -6.12 -12.50
CA PHE A 122 4.89 -5.34 -13.39
C PHE A 122 4.39 -4.07 -12.70
N ILE A 123 4.31 -2.99 -13.48
CA ILE A 123 3.67 -1.73 -13.07
C ILE A 123 2.36 -1.60 -13.84
N LEU A 124 1.25 -1.59 -13.12
CA LEU A 124 -0.10 -1.49 -13.67
C LEU A 124 -0.65 -0.08 -13.55
N ASN A 125 -1.40 0.36 -14.56
CA ASN A 125 -2.05 1.68 -14.54
C ASN A 125 -3.33 1.64 -13.68
N GLY A 126 -3.25 2.18 -12.46
CA GLY A 126 -4.37 2.28 -11.53
C GLY A 126 -5.31 3.47 -11.80
N SER A 127 -4.87 4.45 -12.60
CA SER A 127 -5.73 5.57 -13.01
C SER A 127 -6.68 5.17 -14.14
N LYS A 128 -6.20 4.33 -15.06
CA LYS A 128 -7.00 3.79 -16.16
C LYS A 128 -6.73 2.30 -16.31
N PRO A 129 -7.47 1.46 -15.59
CA PRO A 129 -7.28 0.01 -15.67
C PRO A 129 -7.34 -0.49 -17.12
N SER A 130 -6.40 -1.37 -17.47
CA SER A 130 -6.33 -2.01 -18.78
C SER A 130 -6.77 -3.46 -18.65
N PRO A 131 -7.89 -3.87 -19.28
CA PRO A 131 -8.30 -5.27 -19.30
C PRO A 131 -7.21 -6.20 -19.85
N ARG A 132 -6.51 -5.77 -20.91
CA ARG A 132 -5.41 -6.57 -21.51
C ARG A 132 -4.24 -6.76 -20.55
N ALA A 133 -3.89 -5.75 -19.75
CA ALA A 133 -2.84 -5.91 -18.76
C ALA A 133 -3.27 -6.88 -17.64
N LEU A 134 -4.53 -6.80 -17.23
CA LEU A 134 -5.08 -7.73 -16.24
C LEU A 134 -5.13 -9.17 -16.79
N ASP A 135 -5.58 -9.35 -18.04
CA ASP A 135 -5.59 -10.66 -18.70
C ASP A 135 -4.19 -11.27 -18.76
N ALA A 136 -3.16 -10.47 -19.10
CA ALA A 136 -1.78 -10.92 -19.12
C ALA A 136 -1.29 -11.39 -17.74
N VAL A 137 -1.62 -10.65 -16.68
CA VAL A 137 -1.30 -11.04 -15.30
C VAL A 137 -2.00 -12.34 -14.93
N VAL A 138 -3.30 -12.47 -15.24
CA VAL A 138 -4.08 -13.68 -14.96
C VAL A 138 -3.50 -14.90 -15.72
N LEU A 139 -3.14 -14.74 -16.99
CA LEU A 139 -2.51 -15.79 -17.77
C LEU A 139 -1.16 -16.21 -17.18
N TYR A 140 -0.36 -15.24 -16.74
CA TYR A 140 0.90 -15.54 -16.07
C TYR A 140 0.69 -16.32 -14.77
N ILE A 141 -0.24 -15.89 -13.92
CA ILE A 141 -0.57 -16.60 -12.67
C ILE A 141 -1.00 -18.04 -12.98
N ARG A 142 -1.88 -18.23 -13.97
CA ARG A 142 -2.31 -19.60 -14.39
C ARG A 142 -1.16 -20.47 -14.88
N SER A 143 -0.12 -19.88 -15.43
CA SER A 143 1.06 -20.65 -15.87
C SER A 143 1.96 -21.10 -14.72
N LEU A 144 1.74 -20.60 -13.51
CA LEU A 144 2.47 -20.99 -12.31
C LEU A 144 1.76 -22.08 -11.48
N LEU A 145 0.49 -22.34 -11.78
CA LEU A 145 -0.33 -23.38 -11.16
C LEU A 145 -0.21 -24.72 -11.91
#